data_e77d5c8f9076eb3c5aec615aea09956d
#
_entry.id   e77d5c8f9076eb3c5aec615aea09956d
#
_cell.length_a   1.000
_cell.length_b   1.000
_cell.length_c   1.000
_cell.angle_alpha   90.00
_cell.angle_beta   90.00
_cell.angle_gamma   90.00
#
_symmetry.space_group_name_H-M   'P 1'
#
loop_
_entity.id
_entity.type
_entity.pdbx_description
1 polymer ?
#
loop_
_entity_poly.entity_id
_entity_poly.type
_entity_poly.pdbx_seq_one_letter_code
_entity_poly.pdbx_strand_id
1 'polypeptide(L)'
;MCLRYLDIPGINDDTDYLKIVNKYGDTIYRKPHFRALEELGVSAKFIQTADSDDVKKQIDLGLPVVAGILHHGAVSDPSGGGHFVVITGYGRDYWLVQDPYGELDLVNGGWAATGAVAGRNIRYSFKNLNPRFFVGGEGSGWCWYDFKRVK
;
A
#
# COMPACT_ATOMS: atom_id res chain seq x y z
N MET A 1 2.85 3.55 8.13
CA MET A 1 3.14 4.66 7.20
C MET A 1 1.95 5.61 7.04
N CYS A 2 0.79 5.22 6.51
CA CYS A 2 -0.34 6.14 6.33
C CYS A 2 -0.80 6.84 7.61
N LEU A 3 -0.86 6.14 8.73
CA LEU A 3 -1.25 6.73 10.01
C LEU A 3 -0.26 7.78 10.52
N ARG A 4 1.03 7.58 10.27
CA ARG A 4 2.06 8.60 10.57
C ARG A 4 1.95 9.80 9.63
N TYR A 5 1.64 9.56 8.36
CA TYR A 5 1.36 10.64 7.41
C TYR A 5 0.17 11.50 7.84
N LEU A 6 -0.83 10.90 8.48
CA LEU A 6 -2.00 11.60 9.04
C LEU A 6 -1.79 12.14 10.45
N ASP A 7 -0.57 12.06 11.00
CA ASP A 7 -0.24 12.47 12.37
C ASP A 7 -1.19 11.87 13.43
N ILE A 8 -1.44 10.57 13.33
CA ILE A 8 -2.26 9.87 14.32
C ILE A 8 -1.45 9.64 15.59
N PRO A 9 -1.89 10.18 16.75
CA PRO A 9 -1.16 10.03 18.00
C PRO A 9 -1.01 8.58 18.43
N GLY A 10 0.16 8.24 19.02
CA GLY A 10 0.42 6.92 19.59
C GLY A 10 0.84 5.86 18.56
N ILE A 11 0.97 6.22 17.28
CA ILE A 11 1.47 5.31 16.24
C ILE A 11 2.85 5.77 15.80
N ASN A 12 3.88 5.16 16.37
CA ASN A 12 5.28 5.46 16.05
C ASN A 12 5.84 4.50 14.99
N ASP A 13 5.38 3.25 15.03
CA ASP A 13 5.79 2.20 14.11
C ASP A 13 4.61 1.23 13.80
N ASP A 14 4.91 0.19 13.04
CA ASP A 14 3.95 -0.86 12.69
C ASP A 14 3.57 -1.72 13.92
N THR A 15 4.47 -1.88 14.88
CA THR A 15 4.20 -2.64 16.12
C THR A 15 3.07 -2.00 16.93
N ASP A 16 3.04 -0.69 17.05
CA ASP A 16 1.97 0.03 17.74
C ASP A 16 0.62 -0.21 17.06
N TYR A 17 0.58 -0.14 15.73
CA TYR A 17 -0.62 -0.42 14.96
C TYR A 17 -1.06 -1.89 15.08
N LEU A 18 -0.13 -2.82 14.95
CA LEU A 18 -0.42 -4.25 15.03
C LEU A 18 -0.97 -4.67 16.40
N LYS A 19 -0.52 -4.05 17.49
CA LYS A 19 -1.11 -4.25 18.82
C LYS A 19 -2.60 -3.94 18.84
N ILE A 20 -3.03 -2.91 18.14
CA ILE A 20 -4.44 -2.53 18.06
C ILE A 20 -5.20 -3.51 17.16
N VAL A 21 -4.66 -3.84 15.98
CA VAL A 21 -5.29 -4.81 15.06
C VAL A 21 -5.53 -6.16 15.77
N ASN A 22 -4.53 -6.65 16.50
CA ASN A 22 -4.58 -7.94 17.19
C ASN A 22 -5.64 -8.02 18.29
N LYS A 23 -6.14 -6.89 18.80
CA LYS A 23 -7.32 -6.90 19.69
C LYS A 23 -8.59 -7.39 18.98
N TYR A 24 -8.66 -7.24 17.67
CA TYR A 24 -9.84 -7.49 16.85
C TYR A 24 -9.72 -8.74 15.98
N GLY A 25 -8.53 -9.31 15.86
CA GLY A 25 -8.28 -10.53 15.10
C GLY A 25 -6.94 -10.53 14.35
N ASP A 26 -6.79 -11.49 13.45
CA ASP A 26 -5.57 -11.67 12.68
C ASP A 26 -5.41 -10.58 11.60
N THR A 27 -4.18 -10.17 11.38
CA THR A 27 -3.79 -9.13 10.41
C THR A 27 -4.06 -9.51 8.95
N ILE A 28 -4.29 -10.77 8.65
CA ILE A 28 -4.63 -11.22 7.29
C ILE A 28 -6.07 -10.86 6.87
N TYR A 29 -6.92 -10.52 7.84
CA TYR A 29 -8.32 -10.17 7.58
C TYR A 29 -8.52 -8.65 7.57
N ARG A 30 -9.41 -8.17 6.71
CA ARG A 30 -9.74 -6.74 6.60
C ARG A 30 -10.49 -6.19 7.82
N LYS A 31 -11.40 -6.99 8.39
CA LYS A 31 -12.26 -6.54 9.50
C LYS A 31 -11.46 -6.05 10.72
N PRO A 32 -10.42 -6.74 11.21
CA PRO A 32 -9.56 -6.22 12.27
C PRO A 32 -8.91 -4.87 11.94
N HIS A 33 -8.48 -4.66 10.70
CA HIS A 33 -7.91 -3.38 10.28
C HIS A 33 -8.96 -2.25 10.30
N PHE A 34 -10.19 -2.48 9.84
CA PHE A 34 -11.25 -1.50 9.94
C PHE A 34 -11.55 -1.12 11.39
N ARG A 35 -11.60 -2.10 12.29
CA ARG A 35 -11.84 -1.85 13.74
C ARG A 35 -10.69 -1.09 14.37
N ALA A 36 -9.45 -1.41 14.02
CA ALA A 36 -8.28 -0.68 14.51
C ALA A 36 -8.27 0.78 14.03
N LEU A 37 -8.60 1.02 12.77
CA LEU A 37 -8.71 2.37 12.23
C LEU A 37 -9.82 3.16 12.92
N GLU A 38 -10.98 2.54 13.15
CA GLU A 38 -12.10 3.16 13.88
C GLU A 38 -11.68 3.55 15.32
N GLU A 39 -10.96 2.67 16.05
CA GLU A 39 -10.42 2.98 17.38
C GLU A 39 -9.49 4.20 17.34
N LEU A 40 -8.70 4.33 16.27
CA LEU A 40 -7.75 5.44 16.06
C LEU A 40 -8.41 6.72 15.52
N GLY A 41 -9.73 6.72 15.33
CA GLY A 41 -10.44 7.86 14.76
C GLY A 41 -10.10 8.12 13.29
N VAL A 42 -9.82 7.07 12.54
CA VAL A 42 -9.51 7.11 11.10
C VAL A 42 -10.55 6.32 10.33
N SER A 43 -11.07 6.89 9.26
CA SER A 43 -11.83 6.16 8.25
C SER A 43 -10.94 5.82 7.06
N ALA A 44 -11.17 4.67 6.45
CA ALA A 44 -10.58 4.27 5.18
C ALA A 44 -11.54 3.33 4.45
N LYS A 45 -11.33 3.20 3.15
CA LYS A 45 -12.08 2.28 2.29
C LYS A 45 -11.12 1.24 1.71
N PHE A 46 -11.64 0.06 1.41
CA PHE A 46 -10.91 -0.99 0.71
C PHE A 46 -11.69 -1.37 -0.55
N ILE A 47 -11.00 -1.38 -1.70
CA ILE A 47 -11.57 -1.80 -2.97
C ILE A 47 -10.66 -2.82 -3.67
N GLN A 48 -11.25 -3.59 -4.56
CA GLN A 48 -10.57 -4.57 -5.42
C GLN A 48 -10.74 -4.23 -6.90
N THR A 49 -11.12 -2.99 -7.18
CA THR A 49 -11.50 -2.50 -8.51
C THR A 49 -10.82 -1.19 -8.87
N ALA A 50 -9.68 -0.90 -8.22
CA ALA A 50 -8.93 0.33 -8.49
C ALA A 50 -8.29 0.32 -9.87
N ASP A 51 -8.29 1.47 -10.50
CA ASP A 51 -7.49 1.79 -11.68
C ASP A 51 -6.45 2.88 -11.38
N SER A 52 -5.60 3.19 -12.36
CA SER A 52 -4.57 4.21 -12.21
C SER A 52 -5.15 5.59 -11.88
N ASP A 53 -6.31 5.94 -12.46
CA ASP A 53 -6.94 7.24 -12.23
C ASP A 53 -7.48 7.34 -10.80
N ASP A 54 -8.01 6.26 -10.23
CA ASP A 54 -8.43 6.23 -8.83
C ASP A 54 -7.27 6.53 -7.90
N VAL A 55 -6.12 5.91 -8.13
CA VAL A 55 -4.91 6.14 -7.34
C VAL A 55 -4.43 7.59 -7.48
N LYS A 56 -4.32 8.11 -8.71
CA LYS A 56 -3.89 9.49 -8.97
C LYS A 56 -4.80 10.52 -8.30
N LYS A 57 -6.12 10.32 -8.35
CA LYS A 57 -7.09 11.20 -7.66
C LYS A 57 -6.82 11.28 -6.15
N GLN A 58 -6.51 10.17 -5.50
CA GLN A 58 -6.17 10.17 -4.07
C GLN A 58 -4.89 10.97 -3.81
N ILE A 59 -3.86 10.73 -4.61
CA ILE A 59 -2.58 11.45 -4.50
C ILE A 59 -2.76 12.95 -4.73
N ASP A 60 -3.56 13.35 -5.71
CA ASP A 60 -3.87 14.75 -6.00
C ASP A 60 -4.63 15.43 -4.83
N LEU A 61 -5.37 14.67 -4.05
CA LEU A 61 -5.99 15.12 -2.78
C LEU A 61 -5.01 15.16 -1.60
N GLY A 62 -3.76 14.79 -1.79
CA GLY A 62 -2.77 14.70 -0.72
C GLY A 62 -2.95 13.47 0.17
N LEU A 63 -3.62 12.43 -0.30
CA LEU A 63 -3.91 11.22 0.46
C LEU A 63 -3.10 10.03 -0.07
N PRO A 64 -2.46 9.24 0.83
CA PRO A 64 -1.73 8.05 0.41
C PRO A 64 -2.68 6.91 0.05
N VAL A 65 -2.19 5.98 -0.77
CA VAL A 65 -2.89 4.74 -1.14
C VAL A 65 -2.05 3.54 -0.70
N VAL A 66 -2.66 2.58 -0.02
CA VAL A 66 -2.02 1.31 0.35
C VAL A 66 -2.39 0.28 -0.69
N ALA A 67 -1.44 -0.05 -1.55
CA ALA A 67 -1.64 -0.96 -2.67
C ALA A 67 -1.20 -2.39 -2.34
N GLY A 68 -2.06 -3.37 -2.60
CA GLY A 68 -1.73 -4.78 -2.55
C GLY A 68 -1.09 -5.23 -3.86
N ILE A 69 0.09 -5.83 -3.79
CA ILE A 69 0.86 -6.19 -4.97
C ILE A 69 1.35 -7.64 -4.93
N LEU A 70 1.60 -8.19 -6.11
CA LEU A 70 2.27 -9.50 -6.29
C LEU A 70 3.78 -9.26 -6.34
N HIS A 71 4.52 -9.84 -5.38
CA HIS A 71 5.95 -9.54 -5.21
C HIS A 71 6.89 -10.66 -5.68
N HIS A 72 6.37 -11.75 -6.19
CA HIS A 72 7.14 -12.86 -6.79
C HIS A 72 6.88 -13.00 -8.29
N GLY A 73 7.67 -13.84 -8.92
CA GLY A 73 7.55 -14.18 -10.33
C GLY A 73 7.99 -13.06 -11.26
N ALA A 74 8.17 -13.38 -12.53
CA ALA A 74 8.49 -12.40 -13.56
C ALA A 74 7.35 -11.39 -13.77
N VAL A 75 7.68 -10.20 -14.26
CA VAL A 75 6.67 -9.16 -14.53
C VAL A 75 5.61 -9.60 -15.53
N SER A 76 5.95 -10.53 -16.43
CA SER A 76 5.02 -11.13 -17.40
C SER A 76 4.06 -12.17 -16.79
N ASP A 77 4.38 -12.70 -15.61
CA ASP A 77 3.58 -13.67 -14.87
C ASP A 77 3.78 -13.48 -13.36
N PRO A 78 3.32 -12.36 -12.80
CA PRO A 78 3.53 -12.05 -11.38
C PRO A 78 2.70 -12.95 -10.48
N SER A 79 3.26 -13.25 -9.31
CA SER A 79 2.66 -14.14 -8.32
C SER A 79 2.98 -13.70 -6.88
N GLY A 80 2.50 -14.44 -5.88
CA GLY A 80 2.81 -14.20 -4.48
C GLY A 80 2.18 -12.94 -3.92
N GLY A 81 0.94 -12.99 -3.48
CA GLY A 81 0.22 -11.90 -2.82
C GLY A 81 0.62 -11.71 -1.36
N GLY A 82 -0.08 -10.78 -0.70
CA GLY A 82 0.10 -10.50 0.72
C GLY A 82 1.16 -9.45 1.03
N HIS A 83 1.72 -8.77 0.04
CA HIS A 83 2.59 -7.62 0.23
C HIS A 83 1.84 -6.32 -0.08
N PHE A 84 1.99 -5.34 0.81
CA PHE A 84 1.39 -4.02 0.65
C PHE A 84 2.47 -2.95 0.66
N VAL A 85 2.34 -2.01 -0.26
CA VAL A 85 3.18 -0.81 -0.36
C VAL A 85 2.33 0.44 -0.25
N VAL A 86 2.95 1.57 0.09
CA VAL A 86 2.26 2.86 0.16
C VAL A 86 2.67 3.72 -1.02
N ILE A 87 1.69 4.08 -1.84
CA ILE A 87 1.89 5.03 -2.94
C ILE A 87 1.62 6.43 -2.40
N THR A 88 2.61 7.32 -2.52
CA THR A 88 2.57 8.69 -2.00
C THR A 88 2.68 9.74 -3.09
N GLY A 89 2.95 9.36 -4.30
CA GLY A 89 3.09 10.26 -5.43
C GLY A 89 3.15 9.53 -6.77
N TYR A 90 3.19 10.30 -7.84
CA TYR A 90 3.42 9.77 -9.18
C TYR A 90 4.10 10.80 -10.07
N GLY A 91 4.78 10.32 -11.07
CA GLY A 91 5.34 11.13 -12.14
C GLY A 91 4.75 10.75 -13.49
N ARG A 92 5.45 11.09 -14.56
CA ARG A 92 4.99 10.84 -15.93
C ARG A 92 4.85 9.33 -16.24
N ASP A 93 5.75 8.50 -15.69
CA ASP A 93 5.86 7.08 -16.00
C ASP A 93 6.14 6.19 -14.77
N TYR A 94 5.97 6.73 -13.56
CA TYR A 94 6.27 6.02 -12.32
C TYR A 94 5.31 6.38 -11.18
N TRP A 95 5.20 5.44 -10.22
CA TRP A 95 4.67 5.66 -8.89
C TRP A 95 5.80 5.94 -7.91
N LEU A 96 5.62 6.92 -7.02
CA LEU A 96 6.48 7.11 -5.86
C LEU A 96 5.97 6.25 -4.72
N VAL A 97 6.80 5.32 -4.28
CA VAL A 97 6.40 4.25 -3.38
C VAL A 97 7.24 4.23 -2.12
N GLN A 98 6.59 3.94 -1.00
CA GLN A 98 7.21 3.59 0.26
C GLN A 98 6.96 2.09 0.48
N ASP A 99 7.98 1.28 0.42
CA ASP A 99 7.90 -0.15 0.65
C ASP A 99 8.50 -0.47 2.03
N PRO A 100 7.71 -1.04 2.96
CA PRO A 100 8.19 -1.29 4.32
C PRO A 100 9.28 -2.35 4.42
N TYR A 101 9.40 -3.21 3.42
CA TYR A 101 10.35 -4.33 3.43
C TYR A 101 11.63 -4.05 2.66
N GLY A 102 11.59 -3.21 1.65
CA GLY A 102 12.74 -2.89 0.82
C GLY A 102 12.39 -2.57 -0.62
N GLU A 103 13.35 -2.68 -1.50
CA GLU A 103 13.16 -2.47 -2.94
C GLU A 103 12.94 -3.81 -3.65
N LEU A 104 11.83 -3.91 -4.41
CA LEU A 104 11.51 -5.08 -5.22
C LEU A 104 12.29 -5.07 -6.54
N ASP A 105 12.73 -6.23 -6.96
CA ASP A 105 13.04 -6.48 -8.38
C ASP A 105 11.72 -6.69 -9.13
N LEU A 106 11.21 -5.62 -9.72
CA LEU A 106 9.92 -5.67 -10.40
C LEU A 106 9.94 -6.52 -11.69
N VAL A 107 11.11 -6.73 -12.27
CA VAL A 107 11.25 -7.51 -13.53
C VAL A 107 11.25 -9.01 -13.25
N ASN A 108 12.04 -9.44 -12.28
CA ASN A 108 12.25 -10.86 -11.98
C ASN A 108 11.43 -11.34 -10.76
N GLY A 109 10.97 -10.43 -9.93
CA GLY A 109 10.32 -10.73 -8.65
C GLY A 109 11.32 -10.92 -7.51
N GLY A 110 10.81 -10.86 -6.29
CA GLY A 110 11.63 -10.87 -5.09
C GLY A 110 12.29 -9.53 -4.78
N TRP A 111 13.28 -9.54 -3.91
CA TRP A 111 13.87 -8.33 -3.34
C TRP A 111 15.22 -8.02 -3.97
N ALA A 112 15.35 -6.82 -4.55
CA ALA A 112 16.64 -6.28 -5.01
C ALA A 112 17.48 -5.79 -3.82
N ALA A 113 16.83 -5.19 -2.81
CA ALA A 113 17.45 -4.77 -1.57
C ALA A 113 16.41 -4.83 -0.44
N THR A 114 16.84 -5.17 0.78
CA THR A 114 15.96 -5.25 1.95
C THR A 114 16.27 -4.16 2.97
N GLY A 115 15.32 -3.91 3.85
CA GLY A 115 15.39 -2.89 4.89
C GLY A 115 14.61 -1.63 4.56
N ALA A 116 14.16 -0.94 5.61
CA ALA A 116 13.28 0.21 5.48
C ALA A 116 13.90 1.39 4.71
N VAL A 117 15.23 1.55 4.76
CA VAL A 117 15.92 2.61 4.01
C VAL A 117 15.89 2.33 2.52
N ALA A 118 16.09 1.07 2.10
CA ALA A 118 16.02 0.66 0.70
C ALA A 118 14.62 0.86 0.10
N GLY A 119 13.57 0.77 0.93
CA GLY A 119 12.17 0.93 0.52
C GLY A 119 11.64 2.35 0.54
N ARG A 120 12.47 3.37 0.80
CA ARG A 120 12.01 4.77 0.86
C ARG A 120 12.06 5.46 -0.49
N ASN A 121 10.97 6.17 -0.82
CA ASN A 121 10.88 7.04 -1.99
C ASN A 121 11.34 6.35 -3.28
N ILE A 122 10.93 5.10 -3.46
CA ILE A 122 11.30 4.35 -4.65
C ILE A 122 10.41 4.77 -5.81
N ARG A 123 11.01 4.91 -6.98
CA ARG A 123 10.29 5.11 -8.21
C ARG A 123 10.07 3.76 -8.89
N TYR A 124 8.87 3.24 -8.78
CA TYR A 124 8.45 2.03 -9.50
C TYR A 124 7.74 2.44 -10.79
N SER A 125 8.28 2.01 -11.93
CA SER A 125 7.68 2.35 -13.22
C SER A 125 6.25 1.82 -13.35
N PHE A 126 5.38 2.54 -14.04
CA PHE A 126 4.04 2.03 -14.38
C PHE A 126 4.15 0.71 -15.16
N LYS A 127 5.10 0.64 -16.08
CA LYS A 127 5.34 -0.55 -16.89
C LYS A 127 5.54 -1.82 -16.04
N ASN A 128 6.26 -1.73 -14.93
CA ASN A 128 6.66 -2.90 -14.17
C ASN A 128 5.85 -3.08 -12.87
N LEU A 129 5.31 -2.01 -12.27
CA LEU A 129 4.46 -2.15 -11.09
C LEU A 129 3.00 -2.44 -11.46
N ASN A 130 2.45 -1.81 -12.49
CA ASN A 130 1.04 -1.99 -12.84
C ASN A 130 0.64 -3.44 -13.08
N PRO A 131 1.43 -4.29 -13.75
CA PRO A 131 1.11 -5.72 -13.87
C PRO A 131 1.01 -6.45 -12.52
N ARG A 132 1.70 -5.96 -11.50
CA ARG A 132 1.71 -6.54 -10.15
C ARG A 132 0.59 -5.99 -9.26
N PHE A 133 0.10 -4.81 -9.56
CA PHE A 133 -0.96 -4.13 -8.82
C PHE A 133 -2.34 -4.31 -9.50
N PHE A 134 -2.42 -4.00 -10.78
CA PHE A 134 -3.62 -4.20 -11.61
C PHE A 134 -3.52 -5.52 -12.36
N VAL A 135 -3.59 -6.62 -11.62
CA VAL A 135 -3.27 -7.97 -12.13
C VAL A 135 -4.24 -8.40 -13.24
N GLY A 136 -5.50 -8.03 -13.15
CA GLY A 136 -6.51 -8.25 -14.19
C GLY A 136 -6.65 -7.07 -15.16
N GLY A 137 -5.70 -6.14 -15.17
CA GLY A 137 -5.77 -4.88 -15.92
C GLY A 137 -6.30 -3.72 -15.09
N GLU A 138 -6.44 -2.55 -15.72
CA GLU A 138 -7.03 -1.37 -15.10
C GLU A 138 -8.44 -1.70 -14.58
N GLY A 139 -8.73 -1.31 -13.34
CA GLY A 139 -9.99 -1.64 -12.67
C GLY A 139 -9.97 -2.94 -11.87
N SER A 140 -8.79 -3.54 -11.63
CA SER A 140 -8.63 -4.75 -10.81
C SER A 140 -7.73 -4.58 -9.60
N GLY A 141 -7.26 -3.36 -9.29
CA GLY A 141 -6.32 -3.10 -8.21
C GLY A 141 -6.96 -3.25 -6.83
N TRP A 142 -6.21 -3.86 -5.91
CA TRP A 142 -6.57 -3.98 -4.50
C TRP A 142 -5.89 -2.87 -3.73
N CYS A 143 -6.67 -2.01 -3.06
CA CYS A 143 -6.09 -0.96 -2.26
C CYS A 143 -6.98 -0.48 -1.12
N TRP A 144 -6.30 0.03 -0.07
CA TRP A 144 -6.90 0.90 0.92
C TRP A 144 -6.69 2.34 0.49
N TYR A 145 -7.73 3.15 0.58
CA TYR A 145 -7.72 4.53 0.14
C TYR A 145 -8.70 5.40 0.96
N ASP A 146 -8.80 6.67 0.63
CA ASP A 146 -9.69 7.65 1.27
C ASP A 146 -9.48 7.74 2.80
N PHE A 147 -8.20 7.71 3.19
CA PHE A 147 -7.81 7.82 4.59
C PHE A 147 -8.15 9.22 5.13
N LYS A 148 -8.96 9.30 6.19
CA LYS A 148 -9.38 10.57 6.81
C LYS A 148 -9.39 10.46 8.31
N ARG A 149 -8.93 11.51 8.98
CA ARG A 149 -9.20 11.67 10.42
C ARG A 149 -10.68 12.03 10.60
N VAL A 150 -11.38 11.31 11.48
CA VAL A 150 -12.81 11.55 11.78
C VAL A 150 -13.02 12.02 13.23
N LYS A 151 -11.94 12.11 14.01
CA LYS A 151 -11.94 12.64 15.37
C LYS A 151 -10.67 13.44 15.66
#